data_20c4b93b4e011a5bc531971817ed08ca
#
_entry.id   20c4b93b4e011a5bc531971817ed08ca
#
_cell.length_a   1.000
_cell.length_b   1.000
_cell.length_c   1.000
_cell.angle_alpha   90.00
_cell.angle_beta   90.00
_cell.angle_gamma   90.00
#
_symmetry.space_group_name_H-M   'P 1'
#
loop_
_entity.id
_entity.type
_entity.pdbx_description
1 polymer ?
#
loop_
_entity_poly.entity_id
_entity_poly.type
_entity_poly.pdbx_seq_one_letter_code
_entity_poly.pdbx_strand_id
1 'polypeptide(L)'
;MKFRLPGATAIAALMLAVAAPAPLAFAQNGGAAPAVTVSREVVQPLNEARNAVIAKDWATAKTKLDAATAKAKTPADKAQIERLRLVMAAETKDGRQQVASINMLVASGMLTPDEVKQYKGAIAKAHADAGDTAASLVAFRAFVDEYGGTADQFIAIANDSSKANDHATAVAYANKAIAASKATGKPPESWYSLLMRAYQQQNLTAEYYGVLEQRVADYPTEQNWKLLIVRAQSEPKFSRATHLDLYRTLIAAGVKPTPRERGAAVREALDSRGLPNEALQLLEPAVASGEMATQEDKDNLDKAKSRIAGDKAGLAKEASEALAKGDTSYLAKLGEAYLSYGDYPKAIETLQAALSKGIASPEETAFARLHLGIAQYRAGQADAARATWAEVKSDNGTTILAQNWTLISKIKA
;
A
#
# COMPACT_ATOMS: atom_id res chain seq x y z
N MET A 1 -3.04 8.28 -20.50
CA MET A 1 -4.15 7.51 -19.91
C MET A 1 -5.40 8.36 -19.99
N LYS A 2 -6.48 7.89 -20.63
CA LYS A 2 -7.72 8.70 -20.76
C LYS A 2 -8.49 8.59 -19.44
N PHE A 3 -8.49 9.65 -18.65
CA PHE A 3 -9.34 9.74 -17.47
C PHE A 3 -10.81 9.58 -17.86
N ARG A 4 -11.51 8.60 -17.30
CA ARG A 4 -12.98 8.64 -17.24
C ARG A 4 -13.39 9.61 -16.13
N LEU A 5 -13.28 10.91 -16.41
CA LEU A 5 -13.79 11.94 -15.53
C LEU A 5 -15.32 11.89 -15.55
N PRO A 6 -16.01 11.86 -14.41
CA PRO A 6 -17.45 12.09 -14.38
C PRO A 6 -17.70 13.53 -14.85
N GLY A 7 -18.43 13.72 -15.88
CA GLY A 7 -18.70 15.07 -16.38
C GLY A 7 -18.98 15.17 -17.88
N ALA A 8 -18.50 14.19 -18.68
CA ALA A 8 -18.81 14.18 -20.12
C ALA A 8 -20.30 14.06 -20.40
N THR A 9 -21.06 13.39 -19.54
CA THR A 9 -22.50 13.22 -19.64
C THR A 9 -23.29 14.47 -19.20
N ALA A 10 -22.77 15.28 -18.28
CA ALA A 10 -23.48 16.46 -17.78
C ALA A 10 -23.56 17.60 -18.81
N ILE A 11 -22.48 17.81 -19.55
CA ILE A 11 -22.45 18.83 -20.61
C ILE A 11 -23.30 18.37 -21.81
N ALA A 12 -23.30 17.07 -22.14
CA ALA A 12 -24.15 16.53 -23.21
C ALA A 12 -25.64 16.60 -22.87
N ALA A 13 -26.05 16.42 -21.60
CA ALA A 13 -27.43 16.57 -21.16
C ALA A 13 -27.91 18.05 -21.24
N LEU A 14 -26.99 19.01 -21.04
CA LEU A 14 -27.31 20.43 -21.21
C LEU A 14 -27.57 20.78 -22.68
N MET A 15 -26.88 20.11 -23.63
CA MET A 15 -27.11 20.33 -25.07
C MET A 15 -28.51 19.91 -25.51
N LEU A 16 -29.07 18.85 -24.92
CA LEU A 16 -30.45 18.41 -25.20
C LEU A 16 -31.51 19.38 -24.68
N ALA A 17 -31.25 20.10 -23.58
CA ALA A 17 -32.15 21.07 -23.01
C ALA A 17 -32.21 22.40 -23.82
N VAL A 18 -31.16 22.71 -24.62
CA VAL A 18 -31.10 23.88 -25.49
C VAL A 18 -31.87 23.68 -26.80
N ALA A 19 -32.03 22.42 -27.23
CA ALA A 19 -32.67 22.06 -28.52
C ALA A 19 -34.20 22.00 -28.50
N ALA A 20 -34.87 22.06 -27.35
CA ALA A 20 -36.31 21.97 -27.26
C ALA A 20 -36.96 23.37 -27.31
N PRO A 21 -37.82 23.69 -28.28
CA PRO A 21 -38.65 24.87 -28.23
C PRO A 21 -39.83 24.60 -27.26
N ALA A 22 -39.59 24.67 -25.97
CA ALA A 22 -40.66 24.62 -25.00
C ALA A 22 -40.90 26.01 -24.38
N PRO A 23 -42.13 26.50 -24.32
CA PRO A 23 -42.46 27.59 -23.43
C PRO A 23 -42.12 27.17 -22.02
N LEU A 24 -41.62 28.08 -21.20
CA LEU A 24 -41.26 27.89 -19.80
C LEU A 24 -42.46 27.34 -19.00
N ALA A 25 -42.77 26.02 -19.13
CA ALA A 25 -43.79 25.34 -18.40
C ALA A 25 -43.17 24.23 -17.56
N PHE A 26 -43.40 24.30 -16.30
CA PHE A 26 -42.93 23.53 -15.15
C PHE A 26 -43.19 22.06 -15.27
N ALA A 27 -42.18 21.23 -15.01
CA ALA A 27 -42.36 19.84 -14.61
C ALA A 27 -42.34 19.76 -13.08
N GLN A 28 -43.43 19.39 -12.48
CA GLN A 28 -43.52 18.96 -11.09
C GLN A 28 -42.89 17.57 -10.95
N ASN A 29 -41.88 17.45 -10.10
CA ASN A 29 -41.80 16.47 -9.01
C ASN A 29 -40.35 16.36 -8.51
N GLY A 30 -40.18 16.61 -7.21
CA GLY A 30 -39.00 16.29 -6.47
C GLY A 30 -38.05 17.48 -6.26
N GLY A 31 -38.22 18.26 -5.19
CA GLY A 31 -37.31 19.32 -4.76
C GLY A 31 -37.26 20.50 -5.73
N ALA A 32 -38.29 21.32 -5.75
CA ALA A 32 -38.43 22.41 -6.71
C ALA A 32 -37.30 23.43 -6.62
N ALA A 33 -36.46 23.50 -7.67
CA ALA A 33 -35.65 24.68 -7.90
C ALA A 33 -36.58 25.91 -8.02
N PRO A 34 -36.21 27.11 -7.50
CA PRO A 34 -37.03 28.28 -7.58
C PRO A 34 -37.32 28.63 -9.05
N ALA A 35 -38.56 29.01 -9.35
CA ALA A 35 -39.01 29.37 -10.71
C ALA A 35 -38.10 30.46 -11.28
N VAL A 36 -37.33 30.15 -12.32
CA VAL A 36 -36.33 31.02 -12.90
C VAL A 36 -37.00 32.02 -13.82
N THR A 37 -37.42 33.14 -13.26
CA THR A 37 -37.97 34.24 -14.07
C THR A 37 -36.82 35.14 -14.54
N VAL A 38 -36.56 35.14 -15.84
CA VAL A 38 -35.55 36.02 -16.47
C VAL A 38 -36.15 37.41 -16.68
N SER A 39 -35.37 38.46 -16.44
CA SER A 39 -35.77 39.85 -16.67
C SER A 39 -36.14 40.06 -18.12
N ARG A 40 -37.23 40.81 -18.38
CA ARG A 40 -37.79 41.06 -19.71
C ARG A 40 -36.75 41.59 -20.70
N GLU A 41 -35.84 42.46 -20.23
CA GLU A 41 -34.77 43.10 -21.04
C GLU A 41 -33.71 42.10 -21.52
N VAL A 42 -33.56 40.99 -20.83
CA VAL A 42 -32.57 39.92 -21.14
C VAL A 42 -33.17 38.87 -22.09
N VAL A 43 -34.49 38.69 -22.13
CA VAL A 43 -35.14 37.63 -22.91
C VAL A 43 -34.78 37.69 -24.40
N GLN A 44 -34.85 38.84 -25.04
CA GLN A 44 -34.57 38.96 -26.47
C GLN A 44 -33.10 38.61 -26.80
N PRO A 45 -32.09 39.26 -26.23
CA PRO A 45 -30.70 38.95 -26.56
C PRO A 45 -30.33 37.49 -26.16
N LEU A 46 -30.94 36.92 -25.13
CA LEU A 46 -30.72 35.55 -24.72
C LEU A 46 -31.27 34.52 -25.74
N ASN A 47 -32.46 34.81 -26.31
CA ASN A 47 -33.05 33.96 -27.37
C ASN A 47 -32.23 34.09 -28.66
N GLU A 48 -31.78 35.27 -29.04
CA GLU A 48 -30.87 35.46 -30.18
C GLU A 48 -29.54 34.71 -29.99
N ALA A 49 -28.97 34.77 -28.79
CA ALA A 49 -27.77 34.00 -28.43
C ALA A 49 -28.01 32.50 -28.55
N ARG A 50 -29.15 32.00 -28.04
CA ARG A 50 -29.53 30.58 -28.15
C ARG A 50 -29.60 30.12 -29.60
N ASN A 51 -30.29 30.89 -30.46
CA ASN A 51 -30.40 30.57 -31.88
C ASN A 51 -29.02 30.51 -32.55
N ALA A 52 -28.14 31.49 -32.24
CA ALA A 52 -26.78 31.51 -32.75
C ALA A 52 -25.93 30.29 -32.24
N VAL A 53 -26.09 29.90 -30.98
CA VAL A 53 -25.44 28.68 -30.43
C VAL A 53 -25.92 27.42 -31.18
N ILE A 54 -27.23 27.31 -31.44
CA ILE A 54 -27.80 26.16 -32.20
C ILE A 54 -27.26 26.17 -33.64
N ALA A 55 -27.12 27.35 -34.25
CA ALA A 55 -26.56 27.50 -35.60
C ALA A 55 -25.02 27.36 -35.62
N LYS A 56 -24.38 27.24 -34.49
CA LYS A 56 -22.91 27.24 -34.33
C LYS A 56 -22.23 28.50 -34.83
N ASP A 57 -22.99 29.63 -34.88
CA ASP A 57 -22.44 30.95 -35.13
C ASP A 57 -21.91 31.56 -33.83
N TRP A 58 -20.67 31.20 -33.51
CA TRP A 58 -20.04 31.55 -32.24
C TRP A 58 -19.79 33.05 -32.08
N ALA A 59 -19.57 33.78 -33.19
CA ALA A 59 -19.34 35.21 -33.16
C ALA A 59 -20.63 35.96 -32.77
N THR A 60 -21.73 35.60 -33.42
CA THR A 60 -23.05 36.16 -33.08
C THR A 60 -23.49 35.75 -31.69
N ALA A 61 -23.30 34.47 -31.33
CA ALA A 61 -23.59 33.94 -29.99
C ALA A 61 -22.90 34.76 -28.89
N LYS A 62 -21.58 34.96 -29.03
CA LYS A 62 -20.80 35.79 -28.09
C LYS A 62 -21.34 37.22 -27.98
N THR A 63 -21.56 37.87 -29.10
CA THR A 63 -22.07 39.27 -29.13
C THR A 63 -23.42 39.38 -28.41
N LYS A 64 -24.32 38.43 -28.64
CA LYS A 64 -25.66 38.44 -28.02
C LYS A 64 -25.62 38.06 -26.54
N LEU A 65 -24.70 37.16 -26.12
CA LEU A 65 -24.45 36.88 -24.71
C LEU A 65 -23.87 38.09 -23.97
N ASP A 66 -22.96 38.82 -24.58
CA ASP A 66 -22.42 40.07 -24.01
C ASP A 66 -23.53 41.15 -23.88
N ALA A 67 -24.39 41.30 -24.87
CA ALA A 67 -25.55 42.17 -24.81
C ALA A 67 -26.57 41.77 -23.72
N ALA A 68 -26.79 40.44 -23.54
CA ALA A 68 -27.62 39.91 -22.45
C ALA A 68 -26.99 40.23 -21.09
N THR A 69 -25.67 40.06 -20.96
CA THR A 69 -24.93 40.33 -19.73
C THR A 69 -25.03 41.79 -19.30
N ALA A 70 -24.94 42.74 -20.24
CA ALA A 70 -25.09 44.17 -19.97
C ALA A 70 -26.46 44.54 -19.39
N LYS A 71 -27.49 43.72 -19.66
CA LYS A 71 -28.87 43.91 -19.19
C LYS A 71 -29.24 43.05 -17.97
N ALA A 72 -28.38 42.13 -17.57
CA ALA A 72 -28.63 41.19 -16.47
C ALA A 72 -28.68 41.90 -15.11
N LYS A 73 -29.78 41.75 -14.39
CA LYS A 73 -30.02 42.37 -13.08
C LYS A 73 -30.11 41.37 -11.96
N THR A 74 -30.58 40.17 -12.26
CA THR A 74 -30.89 39.12 -11.26
C THR A 74 -29.89 37.94 -11.32
N PRO A 75 -29.77 37.17 -10.25
CA PRO A 75 -29.02 35.88 -10.28
C PRO A 75 -29.54 34.94 -11.37
N ALA A 76 -30.87 34.94 -11.61
CA ALA A 76 -31.50 34.16 -12.66
C ALA A 76 -31.06 34.55 -14.07
N ASP A 77 -30.97 35.86 -14.36
CA ASP A 77 -30.44 36.32 -15.63
C ASP A 77 -29.01 35.83 -15.86
N LYS A 78 -28.15 36.01 -14.86
CA LYS A 78 -26.76 35.59 -14.93
C LYS A 78 -26.62 34.11 -15.12
N ALA A 79 -27.39 33.31 -14.38
CA ALA A 79 -27.35 31.87 -14.51
C ALA A 79 -27.75 31.38 -15.91
N GLN A 80 -28.78 31.93 -16.52
CA GLN A 80 -29.18 31.52 -17.87
C GLN A 80 -28.16 31.93 -18.94
N ILE A 81 -27.55 33.10 -18.80
CA ILE A 81 -26.46 33.55 -19.69
C ILE A 81 -25.26 32.60 -19.58
N GLU A 82 -24.85 32.26 -18.35
CA GLU A 82 -23.71 31.37 -18.14
C GLU A 82 -23.97 29.93 -18.57
N ARG A 83 -25.21 29.44 -18.51
CA ARG A 83 -25.57 28.15 -19.11
C ARG A 83 -25.29 28.12 -20.62
N LEU A 84 -25.67 29.17 -21.37
CA LEU A 84 -25.40 29.26 -22.81
C LEU A 84 -23.90 29.46 -23.10
N ARG A 85 -23.21 30.28 -22.29
CA ARG A 85 -21.74 30.43 -22.42
C ARG A 85 -21.02 29.11 -22.20
N LEU A 86 -21.45 28.33 -21.22
CA LEU A 86 -20.86 27.00 -20.95
C LEU A 86 -21.07 26.06 -22.13
N VAL A 87 -22.26 26.03 -22.76
CA VAL A 87 -22.50 25.24 -23.98
C VAL A 87 -21.56 25.68 -25.11
N MET A 88 -21.49 26.98 -25.38
CA MET A 88 -20.59 27.52 -26.40
C MET A 88 -19.13 27.16 -26.11
N ALA A 89 -18.67 27.34 -24.86
CA ALA A 89 -17.30 27.01 -24.45
C ALA A 89 -16.99 25.50 -24.54
N ALA A 90 -17.97 24.64 -24.32
CA ALA A 90 -17.81 23.22 -24.47
C ALA A 90 -17.63 22.80 -25.95
N GLU A 91 -18.45 23.37 -26.84
CA GLU A 91 -18.34 23.12 -28.28
C GLU A 91 -17.03 23.64 -28.90
N THR A 92 -16.61 24.83 -28.45
CA THR A 92 -15.35 25.46 -28.89
C THR A 92 -14.12 24.93 -28.16
N LYS A 93 -14.28 24.08 -27.18
CA LYS A 93 -13.21 23.54 -26.29
C LYS A 93 -12.45 24.65 -25.55
N ASP A 94 -13.13 25.75 -25.25
CA ASP A 94 -12.58 26.81 -24.41
C ASP A 94 -12.69 26.41 -22.92
N GLY A 95 -11.70 25.68 -22.43
CA GLY A 95 -11.68 25.20 -21.04
C GLY A 95 -11.66 26.32 -20.01
N ARG A 96 -11.04 27.46 -20.31
CA ARG A 96 -11.02 28.61 -19.39
C ARG A 96 -12.41 29.22 -19.21
N GLN A 97 -13.13 29.39 -20.31
CA GLN A 97 -14.50 29.88 -20.26
C GLN A 97 -15.44 28.88 -19.61
N GLN A 98 -15.21 27.54 -19.83
CA GLN A 98 -15.98 26.50 -19.12
C GLN A 98 -15.85 26.66 -17.61
N VAL A 99 -14.62 26.77 -17.10
CA VAL A 99 -14.35 26.93 -15.64
C VAL A 99 -15.01 28.20 -15.12
N ALA A 100 -14.87 29.32 -15.82
CA ALA A 100 -15.46 30.59 -15.42
C ALA A 100 -16.98 30.49 -15.32
N SER A 101 -17.64 29.94 -16.35
CA SER A 101 -19.09 29.81 -16.39
C SER A 101 -19.59 28.81 -15.30
N ILE A 102 -18.90 27.69 -15.07
CA ILE A 102 -19.26 26.76 -14.01
C ILE A 102 -19.18 27.43 -12.63
N ASN A 103 -18.11 28.17 -12.35
CA ASN A 103 -17.94 28.86 -11.07
C ASN A 103 -19.05 29.90 -10.84
N MET A 104 -19.42 30.66 -11.87
CA MET A 104 -20.52 31.62 -11.79
C MET A 104 -21.89 30.94 -11.57
N LEU A 105 -22.11 29.81 -12.23
CA LEU A 105 -23.33 29.00 -12.03
C LEU A 105 -23.43 28.47 -10.62
N VAL A 106 -22.36 27.88 -10.09
CA VAL A 106 -22.31 27.36 -8.71
C VAL A 106 -22.53 28.49 -7.69
N ALA A 107 -21.92 29.66 -7.91
CA ALA A 107 -22.05 30.80 -7.03
C ALA A 107 -23.43 31.48 -7.10
N SER A 108 -24.20 31.23 -8.17
CA SER A 108 -25.52 31.88 -8.36
C SER A 108 -26.57 31.44 -7.35
N GLY A 109 -26.39 30.28 -6.72
CA GLY A 109 -27.40 29.64 -5.84
C GLY A 109 -28.64 29.12 -6.59
N MET A 110 -28.62 29.12 -7.94
CA MET A 110 -29.72 28.72 -8.80
C MET A 110 -29.66 27.24 -9.25
N LEU A 111 -28.70 26.48 -8.73
CA LEU A 111 -28.50 25.08 -9.05
C LEU A 111 -29.02 24.20 -7.91
N THR A 112 -29.56 23.04 -8.28
CA THR A 112 -29.83 21.98 -7.31
C THR A 112 -28.51 21.37 -6.80
N PRO A 113 -28.50 20.70 -5.64
CA PRO A 113 -27.30 20.04 -5.13
C PRO A 113 -26.69 19.05 -6.15
N ASP A 114 -27.50 18.32 -6.90
CA ASP A 114 -27.04 17.40 -7.92
C ASP A 114 -26.38 18.11 -9.11
N GLU A 115 -26.97 19.24 -9.56
CA GLU A 115 -26.34 20.06 -10.59
C GLU A 115 -25.01 20.63 -10.11
N VAL A 116 -24.93 21.12 -8.86
CA VAL A 116 -23.67 21.61 -8.27
C VAL A 116 -22.61 20.52 -8.31
N LYS A 117 -22.95 19.28 -7.89
CA LYS A 117 -22.04 18.14 -7.95
C LYS A 117 -21.59 17.83 -9.38
N GLN A 118 -22.51 17.82 -10.34
CA GLN A 118 -22.18 17.57 -11.75
C GLN A 118 -21.24 18.64 -12.32
N TYR A 119 -21.52 19.91 -12.06
CA TYR A 119 -20.69 21.02 -12.56
C TYR A 119 -19.32 21.02 -11.89
N LYS A 120 -19.22 20.83 -10.58
CA LYS A 120 -17.93 20.71 -9.90
C LYS A 120 -17.11 19.54 -10.44
N GLY A 121 -17.75 18.41 -10.76
CA GLY A 121 -17.10 17.26 -11.40
C GLY A 121 -16.56 17.56 -12.81
N ALA A 122 -17.14 18.54 -13.53
CA ALA A 122 -16.69 18.95 -14.86
C ALA A 122 -15.49 19.90 -14.85
N ILE A 123 -15.21 20.60 -13.74
CA ILE A 123 -14.13 21.59 -13.64
C ILE A 123 -12.76 20.98 -13.96
N ALA A 124 -12.48 19.78 -13.45
CA ALA A 124 -11.21 19.11 -13.69
C ALA A 124 -10.98 18.85 -15.18
N LYS A 125 -12.02 18.40 -15.90
CA LYS A 125 -11.96 18.20 -17.34
C LYS A 125 -11.77 19.54 -18.08
N ALA A 126 -12.47 20.59 -17.68
CA ALA A 126 -12.35 21.91 -18.29
C ALA A 126 -10.93 22.46 -18.16
N HIS A 127 -10.27 22.30 -17.01
CA HIS A 127 -8.86 22.63 -16.85
C HIS A 127 -7.94 21.80 -17.75
N ALA A 128 -8.21 20.51 -17.88
CA ALA A 128 -7.45 19.64 -18.78
C ALA A 128 -7.63 20.06 -20.27
N ASP A 129 -8.84 20.41 -20.69
CA ASP A 129 -9.14 20.93 -22.04
C ASP A 129 -8.43 22.27 -22.30
N ALA A 130 -8.21 23.08 -21.25
CA ALA A 130 -7.41 24.31 -21.31
C ALA A 130 -5.90 24.08 -21.30
N GLY A 131 -5.43 22.80 -21.17
CA GLY A 131 -4.01 22.45 -21.06
C GLY A 131 -3.41 22.67 -19.67
N ASP A 132 -4.23 23.02 -18.68
CA ASP A 132 -3.78 23.25 -17.30
C ASP A 132 -3.91 21.97 -16.47
N THR A 133 -2.89 21.12 -16.58
CA THR A 133 -2.86 19.83 -15.87
C THR A 133 -2.79 20.01 -14.35
N ALA A 134 -2.12 21.04 -13.87
CA ALA A 134 -1.99 21.30 -12.43
C ALA A 134 -3.35 21.68 -11.82
N ALA A 135 -4.06 22.64 -12.42
CA ALA A 135 -5.39 23.03 -11.97
C ALA A 135 -6.41 21.89 -12.12
N SER A 136 -6.28 21.07 -13.18
CA SER A 136 -7.11 19.86 -13.36
C SER A 136 -6.98 18.90 -12.19
N LEU A 137 -5.74 18.61 -11.74
CA LEU A 137 -5.49 17.75 -10.60
C LEU A 137 -6.06 18.32 -9.29
N VAL A 138 -5.86 19.62 -9.06
CA VAL A 138 -6.42 20.32 -7.88
C VAL A 138 -7.94 20.24 -7.86
N ALA A 139 -8.59 20.52 -8.99
CA ALA A 139 -10.05 20.46 -9.10
C ALA A 139 -10.59 19.04 -8.92
N PHE A 140 -9.90 18.03 -9.46
CA PHE A 140 -10.29 16.64 -9.30
C PHE A 140 -10.16 16.17 -7.84
N ARG A 141 -9.09 16.57 -7.17
CA ARG A 141 -8.91 16.30 -5.73
C ARG A 141 -10.04 16.92 -4.91
N ALA A 142 -10.30 18.20 -5.13
CA ALA A 142 -11.37 18.92 -4.40
C ALA A 142 -12.73 18.23 -4.58
N PHE A 143 -13.05 17.81 -5.80
CA PHE A 143 -14.27 17.06 -6.08
C PHE A 143 -14.34 15.72 -5.34
N VAL A 144 -13.26 14.95 -5.39
CA VAL A 144 -13.18 13.63 -4.74
C VAL A 144 -13.21 13.76 -3.21
N ASP A 145 -12.59 14.80 -2.64
CA ASP A 145 -12.61 15.04 -1.20
C ASP A 145 -13.99 15.50 -0.71
N GLU A 146 -14.74 16.26 -1.51
CA GLU A 146 -16.09 16.74 -1.14
C GLU A 146 -17.17 15.67 -1.33
N TYR A 147 -17.11 14.90 -2.41
CA TYR A 147 -18.19 13.97 -2.80
C TYR A 147 -17.85 12.50 -2.65
N GLY A 148 -16.64 12.19 -2.19
CA GLY A 148 -16.11 10.84 -2.16
C GLY A 148 -15.57 10.38 -3.50
N GLY A 149 -14.78 9.30 -3.48
CA GLY A 149 -14.15 8.73 -4.67
C GLY A 149 -14.09 7.20 -4.64
N THR A 150 -13.89 6.63 -5.82
CA THR A 150 -13.59 5.21 -5.98
C THR A 150 -12.09 4.93 -5.79
N ALA A 151 -11.73 3.68 -5.57
CA ALA A 151 -10.34 3.26 -5.49
C ALA A 151 -9.54 3.68 -6.74
N ASP A 152 -10.12 3.57 -7.93
CA ASP A 152 -9.49 3.99 -9.19
C ASP A 152 -9.29 5.50 -9.27
N GLN A 153 -10.20 6.29 -8.73
CA GLN A 153 -10.05 7.74 -8.67
C GLN A 153 -8.95 8.14 -7.69
N PHE A 154 -8.91 7.53 -6.53
CA PHE A 154 -7.86 7.79 -5.55
C PHE A 154 -6.47 7.43 -6.09
N ILE A 155 -6.30 6.26 -6.72
CA ILE A 155 -4.99 5.89 -7.26
C ILE A 155 -4.58 6.74 -8.46
N ALA A 156 -5.53 7.24 -9.24
CA ALA A 156 -5.25 8.19 -10.32
C ALA A 156 -4.64 9.49 -9.77
N ILE A 157 -5.26 10.05 -8.71
CA ILE A 157 -4.73 11.24 -8.01
C ILE A 157 -3.33 10.95 -7.46
N ALA A 158 -3.12 9.79 -6.81
CA ALA A 158 -1.83 9.42 -6.27
C ALA A 158 -0.73 9.33 -7.34
N ASN A 159 -1.05 8.74 -8.49
CA ASN A 159 -0.13 8.64 -9.61
C ASN A 159 0.28 10.02 -10.17
N ASP A 160 -0.69 10.91 -10.35
CA ASP A 160 -0.41 12.23 -10.92
C ASP A 160 0.29 13.14 -9.91
N SER A 161 -0.04 13.04 -8.63
CA SER A 161 0.70 13.71 -7.55
C SER A 161 2.16 13.22 -7.47
N SER A 162 2.39 11.91 -7.62
CA SER A 162 3.74 11.34 -7.66
C SER A 162 4.57 11.87 -8.84
N LYS A 163 3.96 12.00 -10.03
CA LYS A 163 4.62 12.59 -11.21
C LYS A 163 4.94 14.08 -11.00
N ALA A 164 4.11 14.78 -10.25
CA ALA A 164 4.31 16.18 -9.88
C ALA A 164 5.29 16.37 -8.71
N ASN A 165 5.91 15.27 -8.20
CA ASN A 165 6.75 15.24 -7.01
C ASN A 165 6.03 15.67 -5.71
N ASP A 166 4.70 15.70 -5.70
CA ASP A 166 3.89 15.88 -4.48
C ASP A 166 3.72 14.52 -3.78
N HIS A 167 4.81 14.06 -3.16
CA HIS A 167 4.86 12.72 -2.55
C HIS A 167 3.92 12.59 -1.34
N ALA A 168 3.69 13.66 -0.60
CA ALA A 168 2.75 13.66 0.53
C ALA A 168 1.32 13.39 0.08
N THR A 169 0.87 14.07 -0.96
CA THR A 169 -0.45 13.82 -1.56
C THR A 169 -0.50 12.43 -2.19
N ALA A 170 0.56 11.99 -2.88
CA ALA A 170 0.63 10.65 -3.45
C ALA A 170 0.43 9.56 -2.38
N VAL A 171 1.07 9.70 -1.21
CA VAL A 171 0.88 8.80 -0.05
C VAL A 171 -0.56 8.83 0.44
N ALA A 172 -1.13 10.02 0.67
CA ALA A 172 -2.48 10.16 1.20
C ALA A 172 -3.52 9.45 0.32
N TYR A 173 -3.45 9.66 -0.99
CA TYR A 173 -4.42 9.08 -1.92
C TYR A 173 -4.14 7.61 -2.27
N ALA A 174 -2.88 7.16 -2.29
CA ALA A 174 -2.57 5.74 -2.44
C ALA A 174 -3.09 4.92 -1.25
N ASN A 175 -2.99 5.43 -0.03
CA ASN A 175 -3.59 4.80 1.15
C ASN A 175 -5.13 4.73 1.06
N LYS A 176 -5.80 5.82 0.63
CA LYS A 176 -7.26 5.82 0.40
C LYS A 176 -7.63 4.76 -0.67
N ALA A 177 -6.85 4.66 -1.75
CA ALA A 177 -7.07 3.68 -2.81
C ALA A 177 -6.95 2.24 -2.31
N ILE A 178 -5.88 1.92 -1.59
CA ILE A 178 -5.63 0.60 -1.02
C ILE A 178 -6.75 0.24 -0.03
N ALA A 179 -7.14 1.15 0.87
CA ALA A 179 -8.21 0.91 1.83
C ALA A 179 -9.56 0.65 1.14
N ALA A 180 -9.93 1.46 0.14
CA ALA A 180 -11.16 1.28 -0.62
C ALA A 180 -11.16 -0.03 -1.42
N SER A 181 -10.02 -0.44 -1.98
CA SER A 181 -9.90 -1.71 -2.70
C SER A 181 -9.99 -2.91 -1.76
N LYS A 182 -9.39 -2.85 -0.56
CA LYS A 182 -9.49 -3.93 0.44
C LYS A 182 -10.92 -4.21 0.92
N ALA A 183 -11.81 -3.25 0.83
CA ALA A 183 -13.21 -3.44 1.16
C ALA A 183 -13.97 -4.34 0.15
N THR A 184 -13.48 -4.46 -1.07
CA THR A 184 -14.11 -5.22 -2.15
C THR A 184 -13.25 -6.35 -2.70
N GLY A 185 -11.98 -6.41 -2.34
CA GLY A 185 -11.04 -7.41 -2.81
C GLY A 185 -9.59 -7.04 -2.50
N LYS A 186 -8.68 -7.60 -3.28
CA LYS A 186 -7.24 -7.41 -3.11
C LYS A 186 -6.75 -6.24 -3.95
N PRO A 187 -6.07 -5.22 -3.36
CA PRO A 187 -5.50 -4.12 -4.10
C PRO A 187 -4.45 -4.61 -5.12
N PRO A 188 -4.34 -4.02 -6.31
CA PRO A 188 -3.27 -4.34 -7.24
C PRO A 188 -1.87 -4.12 -6.62
N GLU A 189 -0.94 -5.04 -6.88
CA GLU A 189 0.42 -4.99 -6.31
C GLU A 189 1.18 -3.69 -6.68
N SER A 190 0.89 -3.14 -7.85
CA SER A 190 1.47 -1.88 -8.32
C SER A 190 1.14 -0.67 -7.41
N TRP A 191 0.02 -0.72 -6.67
CA TRP A 191 -0.36 0.36 -5.76
C TRP A 191 0.54 0.40 -4.53
N TYR A 192 0.92 -0.77 -4.01
CA TYR A 192 1.94 -0.86 -2.97
C TYR A 192 3.29 -0.33 -3.47
N SER A 193 3.67 -0.64 -4.71
CA SER A 193 4.92 -0.14 -5.30
C SER A 193 4.93 1.39 -5.44
N LEU A 194 3.80 1.99 -5.80
CA LEU A 194 3.66 3.46 -5.84
C LEU A 194 3.83 4.06 -4.45
N LEU A 195 3.12 3.51 -3.47
CA LEU A 195 3.14 3.99 -2.09
C LEU A 195 4.53 3.85 -1.46
N MET A 196 5.19 2.70 -1.66
CA MET A 196 6.57 2.47 -1.21
C MET A 196 7.54 3.48 -1.82
N ARG A 197 7.44 3.76 -3.12
CA ARG A 197 8.26 4.77 -3.79
C ARG A 197 8.03 6.17 -3.20
N ALA A 198 6.78 6.54 -2.94
CA ALA A 198 6.46 7.84 -2.37
C ALA A 198 7.02 8.00 -0.94
N TYR A 199 7.02 6.95 -0.12
CA TYR A 199 7.68 6.96 1.19
C TYR A 199 9.20 7.03 1.07
N GLN A 200 9.79 6.28 0.13
CA GLN A 200 11.24 6.31 -0.13
C GLN A 200 11.74 7.71 -0.52
N GLN A 201 10.99 8.43 -1.36
CA GLN A 201 11.34 9.80 -1.76
C GLN A 201 11.28 10.80 -0.60
N GLN A 202 10.56 10.46 0.46
CA GLN A 202 10.46 11.26 1.69
C GLN A 202 11.41 10.78 2.80
N ASN A 203 12.24 9.75 2.55
CA ASN A 203 13.09 9.09 3.54
C ASN A 203 12.33 8.50 4.74
N LEU A 204 11.05 8.14 4.55
CA LEU A 204 10.19 7.54 5.55
C LEU A 204 10.35 6.01 5.54
N THR A 205 11.48 5.56 6.11
CA THR A 205 11.91 4.15 6.04
C THR A 205 10.97 3.20 6.80
N ALA A 206 10.47 3.62 7.95
CA ALA A 206 9.56 2.79 8.76
C ALA A 206 8.24 2.55 8.01
N GLU A 207 7.67 3.58 7.42
CA GLU A 207 6.43 3.54 6.64
C GLU A 207 6.61 2.70 5.37
N TYR A 208 7.75 2.82 4.69
CA TYR A 208 8.11 1.99 3.54
C TYR A 208 8.02 0.49 3.89
N TYR A 209 8.63 0.08 5.01
CA TYR A 209 8.60 -1.33 5.43
C TYR A 209 7.22 -1.77 5.94
N GLY A 210 6.46 -0.88 6.57
CA GLY A 210 5.07 -1.16 6.94
C GLY A 210 4.18 -1.46 5.72
N VAL A 211 4.41 -0.76 4.59
CA VAL A 211 3.74 -1.06 3.32
C VAL A 211 4.25 -2.37 2.70
N LEU A 212 5.55 -2.65 2.82
CA LEU A 212 6.11 -3.91 2.32
C LEU A 212 5.53 -5.13 3.08
N GLU A 213 5.32 -5.02 4.38
CA GLU A 213 4.62 -6.05 5.17
C GLU A 213 3.19 -6.30 4.65
N GLN A 214 2.44 -5.23 4.36
CA GLN A 214 1.11 -5.34 3.76
C GLN A 214 1.17 -5.98 2.37
N ARG A 215 2.15 -5.60 1.55
CA ARG A 215 2.38 -6.19 0.23
C ARG A 215 2.69 -7.69 0.34
N VAL A 216 3.53 -8.10 1.28
CA VAL A 216 3.83 -9.52 1.53
C VAL A 216 2.59 -10.28 1.99
N ALA A 217 1.75 -9.69 2.85
CA ALA A 217 0.51 -10.31 3.29
C ALA A 217 -0.45 -10.59 2.12
N ASP A 218 -0.58 -9.65 1.19
CA ASP A 218 -1.45 -9.79 0.02
C ASP A 218 -0.76 -10.58 -1.12
N TYR A 219 0.55 -10.46 -1.26
CA TYR A 219 1.37 -11.04 -2.34
C TYR A 219 2.61 -11.73 -1.74
N PRO A 220 2.47 -12.93 -1.14
CA PRO A 220 3.56 -13.65 -0.47
C PRO A 220 4.51 -14.34 -1.48
N THR A 221 5.03 -13.58 -2.44
CA THR A 221 6.00 -14.07 -3.42
C THR A 221 7.38 -14.19 -2.80
N GLU A 222 8.23 -15.06 -3.36
CA GLU A 222 9.62 -15.22 -2.94
C GLU A 222 10.37 -13.88 -2.94
N GLN A 223 10.18 -13.07 -3.97
CA GLN A 223 10.81 -11.75 -4.09
C GLN A 223 10.37 -10.78 -2.98
N ASN A 224 9.08 -10.73 -2.68
CA ASN A 224 8.56 -9.84 -1.64
C ASN A 224 9.02 -10.26 -0.25
N TRP A 225 9.01 -11.57 0.04
CA TRP A 225 9.56 -12.13 1.27
C TRP A 225 11.06 -11.85 1.41
N LYS A 226 11.84 -12.08 0.35
CA LYS A 226 13.28 -11.83 0.38
C LYS A 226 13.57 -10.36 0.71
N LEU A 227 12.88 -9.44 0.05
CA LEU A 227 13.05 -8.01 0.30
C LEU A 227 12.73 -7.62 1.76
N LEU A 228 11.68 -8.21 2.34
CA LEU A 228 11.28 -7.94 3.72
C LEU A 228 12.27 -8.52 4.75
N ILE A 229 12.69 -9.77 4.56
CA ILE A 229 13.51 -10.50 5.53
C ILE A 229 14.95 -9.96 5.55
N VAL A 230 15.55 -9.66 4.38
CA VAL A 230 16.93 -9.16 4.30
C VAL A 230 17.09 -7.77 4.92
N ARG A 231 16.00 -7.05 5.19
CA ARG A 231 16.02 -5.81 5.98
C ARG A 231 16.76 -5.98 7.30
N ALA A 232 16.69 -7.16 7.93
CA ALA A 232 17.40 -7.43 9.18
C ALA A 232 18.92 -7.14 9.08
N GLN A 233 19.50 -7.26 7.88
CA GLN A 233 20.93 -6.99 7.64
C GLN A 233 21.29 -5.50 7.70
N SER A 234 20.34 -4.60 7.68
CA SER A 234 20.56 -3.15 7.82
C SER A 234 20.61 -2.68 9.29
N GLU A 235 20.35 -3.57 10.23
CA GLU A 235 20.46 -3.22 11.66
C GLU A 235 21.92 -3.00 12.08
N PRO A 236 22.18 -2.00 12.96
CA PRO A 236 23.55 -1.56 13.29
C PRO A 236 24.44 -2.66 13.86
N LYS A 237 23.89 -3.60 14.61
CA LYS A 237 24.60 -4.72 15.22
C LYS A 237 24.35 -6.05 14.53
N PHE A 238 23.84 -6.04 13.29
CA PHE A 238 23.69 -7.28 12.55
C PHE A 238 25.07 -7.95 12.39
N SER A 239 25.14 -9.18 12.81
CA SER A 239 26.40 -9.91 12.88
C SER A 239 26.29 -11.30 12.30
N ARG A 240 27.41 -12.02 12.25
CA ARG A 240 27.45 -13.40 11.87
C ARG A 240 26.49 -14.27 12.70
N ALA A 241 26.33 -13.95 13.98
CA ALA A 241 25.44 -14.69 14.88
C ALA A 241 23.96 -14.66 14.43
N THR A 242 23.53 -13.63 13.70
CA THR A 242 22.15 -13.50 13.21
C THR A 242 21.92 -14.20 11.85
N HIS A 243 23.00 -14.57 11.13
CA HIS A 243 22.86 -15.13 9.77
C HIS A 243 22.09 -16.45 9.72
N LEU A 244 22.28 -17.32 10.69
CA LEU A 244 21.56 -18.61 10.69
C LEU A 244 20.05 -18.40 10.87
N ASP A 245 19.66 -17.47 11.73
CA ASP A 245 18.26 -17.13 11.98
C ASP A 245 17.63 -16.39 10.80
N LEU A 246 18.38 -15.52 10.12
CA LEU A 246 17.97 -14.94 8.85
C LEU A 246 17.66 -16.05 7.84
N TYR A 247 18.53 -17.03 7.74
CA TYR A 247 18.40 -18.14 6.81
C TYR A 247 17.18 -19.02 7.15
N ARG A 248 16.99 -19.36 8.42
CA ARG A 248 15.80 -20.08 8.92
C ARG A 248 14.51 -19.37 8.51
N THR A 249 14.52 -18.04 8.62
CA THR A 249 13.36 -17.20 8.28
C THR A 249 13.10 -17.20 6.78
N LEU A 250 14.14 -17.10 5.94
CA LEU A 250 14.01 -17.20 4.47
C LEU A 250 13.38 -18.54 4.07
N ILE A 251 13.90 -19.65 4.58
CA ILE A 251 13.35 -21.01 4.29
C ILE A 251 11.90 -21.11 4.75
N ALA A 252 11.60 -20.65 5.96
CA ALA A 252 10.25 -20.71 6.50
C ALA A 252 9.25 -19.90 5.66
N ALA A 253 9.69 -18.79 5.08
CA ALA A 253 8.91 -17.99 4.14
C ALA A 253 8.74 -18.65 2.75
N GLY A 254 9.56 -19.67 2.43
CA GLY A 254 9.56 -20.35 1.13
C GLY A 254 10.52 -19.72 0.11
N VAL A 255 11.44 -18.87 0.59
CA VAL A 255 12.51 -18.30 -0.23
C VAL A 255 13.60 -19.33 -0.43
N LYS A 256 13.98 -19.58 -1.68
CA LYS A 256 15.11 -20.47 -2.00
C LYS A 256 16.42 -19.72 -1.79
N PRO A 257 17.30 -20.21 -0.87
CA PRO A 257 18.59 -19.59 -0.67
C PRO A 257 19.53 -19.88 -1.83
N THR A 258 20.39 -18.93 -2.13
CA THR A 258 21.51 -19.16 -3.04
C THR A 258 22.55 -20.12 -2.43
N PRO A 259 23.37 -20.81 -3.23
CA PRO A 259 24.46 -21.66 -2.72
C PRO A 259 25.38 -20.91 -1.74
N ARG A 260 25.69 -19.64 -2.01
CA ARG A 260 26.50 -18.79 -1.13
C ARG A 260 25.82 -18.53 0.22
N GLU A 261 24.54 -18.19 0.24
CA GLU A 261 23.76 -18.00 1.47
C GLU A 261 23.70 -19.28 2.28
N ARG A 262 23.44 -20.42 1.62
CA ARG A 262 23.41 -21.75 2.23
C ARG A 262 24.73 -22.13 2.85
N GLY A 263 25.86 -21.96 2.11
CA GLY A 263 27.21 -22.21 2.62
C GLY A 263 27.56 -21.37 3.83
N ALA A 264 27.12 -20.12 3.89
CA ALA A 264 27.29 -19.27 5.06
C ALA A 264 26.52 -19.81 6.29
N ALA A 265 25.27 -20.24 6.09
CA ALA A 265 24.46 -20.84 7.16
C ALA A 265 25.03 -22.16 7.66
N VAL A 266 25.55 -23.00 6.77
CA VAL A 266 26.21 -24.26 7.13
C VAL A 266 27.44 -24.00 8.02
N ARG A 267 28.31 -23.09 7.63
CA ARG A 267 29.47 -22.74 8.46
C ARG A 267 29.05 -22.19 9.82
N GLU A 268 28.01 -21.38 9.87
CA GLU A 268 27.49 -20.87 11.14
C GLU A 268 26.95 -22.01 12.01
N ALA A 269 26.16 -22.91 11.45
CA ALA A 269 25.61 -24.06 12.16
C ALA A 269 26.72 -25.00 12.70
N LEU A 270 27.72 -25.36 11.88
CA LEU A 270 28.77 -26.28 12.26
C LEU A 270 29.83 -25.74 13.20
N ASP A 271 30.30 -24.52 12.92
CA ASP A 271 31.53 -24.02 13.53
C ASP A 271 31.22 -23.05 14.70
N SER A 272 30.15 -22.27 14.60
CA SER A 272 29.83 -21.26 15.61
C SER A 272 28.76 -21.73 16.62
N ARG A 273 27.74 -22.46 16.12
CA ARG A 273 26.59 -22.85 16.95
C ARG A 273 26.64 -24.30 17.44
N GLY A 274 27.41 -25.16 16.80
CA GLY A 274 27.47 -26.57 17.14
C GLY A 274 26.17 -27.33 16.85
N LEU A 275 25.53 -27.04 15.72
CA LEU A 275 24.25 -27.60 15.29
C LEU A 275 24.42 -28.53 14.07
N PRO A 276 25.00 -29.72 14.24
CA PRO A 276 25.34 -30.59 13.13
C PRO A 276 24.11 -31.11 12.38
N ASN A 277 22.97 -31.27 13.05
CA ASN A 277 21.74 -31.70 12.39
C ASN A 277 21.18 -30.64 11.47
N GLU A 278 21.26 -29.36 11.84
CA GLU A 278 20.82 -28.26 10.97
C GLU A 278 21.72 -28.13 9.74
N ALA A 279 23.04 -28.25 9.94
CA ALA A 279 23.97 -28.25 8.81
C ALA A 279 23.70 -29.47 7.86
N LEU A 280 23.38 -30.60 8.38
CA LEU A 280 22.99 -31.76 7.58
C LEU A 280 21.74 -31.48 6.74
N GLN A 281 20.70 -30.93 7.35
CA GLN A 281 19.45 -30.60 6.65
C GLN A 281 19.66 -29.58 5.54
N LEU A 282 20.63 -28.70 5.67
CA LEU A 282 20.98 -27.70 4.65
C LEU A 282 21.84 -28.28 3.52
N LEU A 283 22.77 -29.18 3.85
CA LEU A 283 23.76 -29.71 2.90
C LEU A 283 23.25 -30.93 2.12
N GLU A 284 22.61 -31.88 2.79
CA GLU A 284 22.29 -33.16 2.19
C GLU A 284 21.45 -33.03 0.90
N PRO A 285 20.35 -32.24 0.85
CA PRO A 285 19.59 -32.05 -0.37
C PRO A 285 20.39 -31.28 -1.45
N ALA A 286 21.23 -30.34 -1.04
CA ALA A 286 21.99 -29.50 -1.95
C ALA A 286 23.17 -30.24 -2.60
N VAL A 287 23.84 -31.09 -1.84
CA VAL A 287 24.89 -31.98 -2.38
C VAL A 287 24.28 -33.08 -3.28
N ALA A 288 23.15 -33.67 -2.87
CA ALA A 288 22.46 -34.69 -3.66
C ALA A 288 21.95 -34.14 -5.02
N SER A 289 21.52 -32.91 -5.06
CA SER A 289 21.08 -32.25 -6.30
C SER A 289 22.23 -31.71 -7.17
N GLY A 290 23.46 -31.70 -6.66
CA GLY A 290 24.63 -31.09 -7.32
C GLY A 290 24.67 -29.56 -7.24
N GLU A 291 23.79 -28.94 -6.49
CA GLU A 291 23.77 -27.49 -6.26
C GLU A 291 24.99 -27.01 -5.43
N MET A 292 25.44 -27.85 -4.49
CA MET A 292 26.65 -27.69 -3.71
C MET A 292 27.52 -28.94 -3.96
N ALA A 293 28.59 -28.81 -4.72
CA ALA A 293 29.37 -29.95 -5.21
C ALA A 293 30.87 -29.83 -4.96
N THR A 294 31.31 -28.78 -4.25
CA THR A 294 32.72 -28.58 -3.89
C THR A 294 33.22 -29.64 -2.90
N GLN A 295 34.54 -29.82 -2.80
CA GLN A 295 35.11 -30.71 -1.79
C GLN A 295 34.76 -30.21 -0.38
N GLU A 296 34.81 -28.89 -0.15
CA GLU A 296 34.42 -28.30 1.15
C GLU A 296 32.97 -28.63 1.52
N ASP A 297 32.02 -28.62 0.57
CA ASP A 297 30.64 -29.00 0.85
C ASP A 297 30.50 -30.46 1.31
N LYS A 298 31.22 -31.36 0.65
CA LYS A 298 31.25 -32.79 1.00
C LYS A 298 31.90 -33.03 2.37
N ASP A 299 33.02 -32.36 2.63
CA ASP A 299 33.73 -32.45 3.92
C ASP A 299 32.86 -31.93 5.06
N ASN A 300 32.12 -30.85 4.85
CA ASN A 300 31.16 -30.31 5.80
C ASN A 300 29.96 -31.24 6.02
N LEU A 301 29.50 -31.93 4.98
CA LEU A 301 28.45 -32.93 5.08
C LEU A 301 28.90 -34.13 5.93
N ASP A 302 30.08 -34.65 5.69
CA ASP A 302 30.65 -35.76 6.45
C ASP A 302 30.93 -35.38 7.93
N LYS A 303 31.42 -34.16 8.14
CA LYS A 303 31.61 -33.57 9.48
C LYS A 303 30.28 -33.45 10.23
N ALA A 304 29.20 -33.00 9.55
CA ALA A 304 27.87 -32.94 10.14
C ALA A 304 27.38 -34.36 10.54
N LYS A 305 27.45 -35.31 9.62
CA LYS A 305 27.01 -36.71 9.87
C LYS A 305 27.74 -37.34 11.03
N SER A 306 29.06 -37.15 11.12
CA SER A 306 29.88 -37.77 12.18
C SER A 306 29.58 -37.23 13.59
N ARG A 307 29.08 -35.99 13.70
CA ARG A 307 28.83 -35.35 15.01
C ARG A 307 27.44 -35.67 15.59
N ILE A 308 26.45 -35.96 14.76
CA ILE A 308 25.03 -36.07 15.18
C ILE A 308 24.80 -37.09 16.30
N ALA A 309 25.40 -38.27 16.21
CA ALA A 309 25.15 -39.34 17.20
C ALA A 309 25.61 -38.95 18.61
N GLY A 310 26.83 -38.37 18.70
CA GLY A 310 27.39 -37.93 19.98
C GLY A 310 26.67 -36.72 20.54
N ASP A 311 26.37 -35.73 19.69
CA ASP A 311 25.66 -34.52 20.05
C ASP A 311 24.28 -34.84 20.63
N LYS A 312 23.47 -35.62 19.92
CA LYS A 312 22.12 -35.98 20.34
C LYS A 312 22.10 -36.79 21.65
N ALA A 313 23.09 -37.69 21.85
CA ALA A 313 23.20 -38.50 23.07
C ALA A 313 23.57 -37.68 24.30
N GLY A 314 24.32 -36.59 24.13
CA GLY A 314 24.76 -35.68 25.20
C GLY A 314 23.70 -34.71 25.69
N LEU A 315 22.77 -34.29 24.84
CA LEU A 315 21.87 -33.16 25.09
C LEU A 315 21.13 -33.21 26.43
N ALA A 316 20.54 -34.33 26.79
CA ALA A 316 19.73 -34.45 28.02
C ALA A 316 20.59 -34.31 29.28
N LYS A 317 21.78 -34.88 29.28
CA LYS A 317 22.75 -34.78 30.39
C LYS A 317 23.24 -33.32 30.51
N GLU A 318 23.65 -32.75 29.40
CA GLU A 318 24.18 -31.37 29.36
C GLU A 318 23.12 -30.35 29.78
N ALA A 319 21.86 -30.50 29.36
CA ALA A 319 20.77 -29.64 29.77
C ALA A 319 20.50 -29.69 31.29
N SER A 320 20.54 -30.92 31.85
CA SER A 320 20.40 -31.13 33.31
C SER A 320 21.57 -30.49 34.08
N GLU A 321 22.80 -30.65 33.61
CA GLU A 321 23.97 -30.05 34.22
C GLU A 321 23.98 -28.52 34.14
N ALA A 322 23.64 -27.95 32.96
CA ALA A 322 23.54 -26.49 32.77
C ALA A 322 22.48 -25.88 33.69
N LEU A 323 21.33 -26.57 33.81
CA LEU A 323 20.24 -26.14 34.69
C LEU A 323 20.66 -26.17 36.17
N ALA A 324 21.37 -27.21 36.60
CA ALA A 324 21.88 -27.36 37.96
C ALA A 324 22.94 -26.30 38.30
N LYS A 325 23.80 -25.99 37.36
CA LYS A 325 24.86 -24.94 37.49
C LYS A 325 24.32 -23.52 37.35
N GLY A 326 23.10 -23.33 36.91
CA GLY A 326 22.53 -22.01 36.60
C GLY A 326 23.15 -21.35 35.36
N ASP A 327 23.75 -22.12 34.46
CA ASP A 327 24.30 -21.63 33.21
C ASP A 327 23.18 -21.45 32.18
N THR A 328 22.49 -20.31 32.29
CA THR A 328 21.31 -20.01 31.47
C THR A 328 21.65 -19.75 30.01
N SER A 329 22.86 -19.21 29.73
CA SER A 329 23.33 -19.00 28.35
C SER A 329 23.59 -20.31 27.64
N TYR A 330 24.24 -21.28 28.31
CA TYR A 330 24.44 -22.57 27.73
C TYR A 330 23.13 -23.37 27.62
N LEU A 331 22.25 -23.27 28.61
CA LEU A 331 20.94 -23.88 28.56
C LEU A 331 20.10 -23.38 27.36
N ALA A 332 20.18 -22.07 27.02
CA ALA A 332 19.52 -21.53 25.83
C ALA A 332 20.08 -22.12 24.52
N LYS A 333 21.39 -22.35 24.45
CA LYS A 333 22.04 -23.02 23.29
C LYS A 333 21.58 -24.48 23.15
N LEU A 334 21.42 -25.19 24.25
CA LEU A 334 20.89 -26.55 24.25
C LEU A 334 19.41 -26.59 23.82
N GLY A 335 18.62 -25.57 24.18
CA GLY A 335 17.26 -25.39 23.66
C GLY A 335 17.23 -25.20 22.15
N GLU A 336 18.18 -24.43 21.59
CA GLU A 336 18.35 -24.30 20.14
C GLU A 336 18.79 -25.63 19.50
N ALA A 337 19.64 -26.43 20.17
CA ALA A 337 20.03 -27.75 19.69
C ALA A 337 18.81 -28.68 19.60
N TYR A 338 17.97 -28.74 20.63
CA TYR A 338 16.72 -29.51 20.57
C TYR A 338 15.81 -29.04 19.42
N LEU A 339 15.71 -27.72 19.19
CA LEU A 339 14.97 -27.15 18.06
C LEU A 339 15.53 -27.70 16.72
N SER A 340 16.85 -27.74 16.55
CA SER A 340 17.50 -28.26 15.35
C SER A 340 17.19 -29.73 15.07
N TYR A 341 16.98 -30.51 16.12
CA TYR A 341 16.57 -31.94 16.03
C TYR A 341 15.07 -32.13 15.85
N GLY A 342 14.26 -31.09 15.88
CA GLY A 342 12.81 -31.17 15.80
C GLY A 342 12.13 -31.62 17.09
N ASP A 343 12.89 -31.74 18.21
CA ASP A 343 12.32 -32.06 19.53
C ASP A 343 11.74 -30.77 20.15
N TYR A 344 10.64 -30.33 19.56
CA TYR A 344 10.02 -29.07 19.96
C TYR A 344 9.55 -29.02 21.42
N PRO A 345 8.98 -30.09 22.01
CA PRO A 345 8.63 -30.07 23.43
C PRO A 345 9.83 -29.82 24.33
N LYS A 346 10.98 -30.48 24.09
CA LYS A 346 12.20 -30.26 24.86
C LYS A 346 12.84 -28.90 24.58
N ALA A 347 12.79 -28.41 23.34
CA ALA A 347 13.24 -27.08 23.00
C ALA A 347 12.46 -26.02 23.78
N ILE A 348 11.13 -26.15 23.85
CA ILE A 348 10.25 -25.23 24.59
C ILE A 348 10.59 -25.27 26.09
N GLU A 349 10.62 -26.44 26.70
CA GLU A 349 10.95 -26.63 28.12
C GLU A 349 12.30 -25.98 28.46
N THR A 350 13.34 -26.29 27.69
CA THR A 350 14.70 -25.83 27.94
C THR A 350 14.85 -24.34 27.78
N LEU A 351 14.27 -23.75 26.71
CA LEU A 351 14.31 -22.30 26.46
C LEU A 351 13.49 -21.52 27.49
N GLN A 352 12.34 -22.03 27.90
CA GLN A 352 11.55 -21.43 28.97
C GLN A 352 12.30 -21.44 30.32
N ALA A 353 12.97 -22.53 30.64
CA ALA A 353 13.79 -22.62 31.84
C ALA A 353 14.97 -21.64 31.82
N ALA A 354 15.65 -21.47 30.68
CA ALA A 354 16.71 -20.48 30.53
C ALA A 354 16.18 -19.05 30.73
N LEU A 355 15.08 -18.71 30.06
CA LEU A 355 14.48 -17.38 30.13
C LEU A 355 13.92 -17.04 31.51
N SER A 356 13.28 -18.01 32.20
CA SER A 356 12.70 -17.80 33.55
C SER A 356 13.76 -17.58 34.62
N LYS A 357 14.93 -18.19 34.49
CA LYS A 357 16.08 -17.97 35.40
C LYS A 357 16.87 -16.69 35.07
N GLY A 358 16.61 -16.07 33.92
CA GLY A 358 17.28 -14.86 33.46
C GLY A 358 18.60 -15.13 32.73
N ILE A 359 18.69 -14.68 31.49
CA ILE A 359 19.90 -14.72 30.67
C ILE A 359 20.55 -13.34 30.79
N ALA A 360 21.84 -13.28 31.17
CA ALA A 360 22.53 -12.03 31.44
C ALA A 360 22.67 -11.12 30.22
N SER A 361 22.88 -11.73 29.03
CA SER A 361 23.02 -11.01 27.76
C SER A 361 21.65 -10.64 27.17
N PRO A 362 21.34 -9.37 26.91
CA PRO A 362 20.12 -8.98 26.20
C PRO A 362 20.04 -9.57 24.79
N GLU A 363 21.19 -9.72 24.12
CA GLU A 363 21.27 -10.32 22.79
C GLU A 363 20.93 -11.82 22.82
N GLU A 364 21.50 -12.59 23.76
CA GLU A 364 21.19 -14.00 23.95
C GLU A 364 19.73 -14.20 24.39
N THR A 365 19.18 -13.27 25.20
CA THR A 365 17.76 -13.28 25.56
C THR A 365 16.87 -13.12 24.32
N ALA A 366 17.24 -12.23 23.40
CA ALA A 366 16.50 -12.03 22.16
C ALA A 366 16.54 -13.28 21.27
N PHE A 367 17.70 -13.93 21.12
CA PHE A 367 17.84 -15.20 20.41
C PHE A 367 17.01 -16.31 21.07
N ALA A 368 17.09 -16.46 22.39
CA ALA A 368 16.33 -17.48 23.12
C ALA A 368 14.82 -17.31 22.93
N ARG A 369 14.31 -16.05 22.96
CA ARG A 369 12.90 -15.78 22.66
C ARG A 369 12.54 -16.06 21.19
N LEU A 370 13.40 -15.70 20.25
CA LEU A 370 13.19 -16.02 18.84
C LEU A 370 13.04 -17.53 18.65
N HIS A 371 13.99 -18.32 19.20
CA HIS A 371 14.01 -19.78 19.08
C HIS A 371 12.84 -20.43 19.82
N LEU A 372 12.46 -19.92 21.01
CA LEU A 372 11.27 -20.38 21.73
C LEU A 372 10.00 -20.22 20.89
N GLY A 373 9.81 -19.05 20.30
CA GLY A 373 8.68 -18.80 19.40
C GLY A 373 8.69 -19.73 18.18
N ILE A 374 9.87 -19.98 17.58
CA ILE A 374 10.00 -20.94 16.47
C ILE A 374 9.61 -22.34 16.92
N ALA A 375 10.08 -22.81 18.08
CA ALA A 375 9.74 -24.11 18.63
C ALA A 375 8.24 -24.23 18.92
N GLN A 376 7.63 -23.21 19.52
CA GLN A 376 6.18 -23.15 19.77
C GLN A 376 5.39 -23.22 18.46
N TYR A 377 5.77 -22.44 17.45
CA TYR A 377 5.11 -22.46 16.14
C TYR A 377 5.19 -23.83 15.46
N ARG A 378 6.38 -24.45 15.48
CA ARG A 378 6.60 -25.79 14.94
C ARG A 378 5.84 -26.88 15.73
N ALA A 379 5.56 -26.65 17.01
CA ALA A 379 4.72 -27.51 17.85
C ALA A 379 3.21 -27.25 17.68
N GLY A 380 2.79 -26.38 16.73
CA GLY A 380 1.38 -26.04 16.52
C GLY A 380 0.82 -24.99 17.49
N GLN A 381 1.65 -24.36 18.31
CA GLN A 381 1.26 -23.37 19.33
C GLN A 381 1.39 -21.93 18.77
N ALA A 382 0.69 -21.63 17.68
CA ALA A 382 0.89 -20.38 16.92
C ALA A 382 0.62 -19.10 17.73
N ASP A 383 -0.38 -19.10 18.64
CA ASP A 383 -0.69 -17.92 19.47
C ASP A 383 0.41 -17.69 20.51
N ALA A 384 0.89 -18.73 21.17
CA ALA A 384 2.00 -18.64 22.10
C ALA A 384 3.28 -18.15 21.41
N ALA A 385 3.56 -18.64 20.21
CA ALA A 385 4.69 -18.19 19.40
C ALA A 385 4.62 -16.68 19.11
N ARG A 386 3.46 -16.19 18.68
CA ARG A 386 3.26 -14.76 18.43
C ARG A 386 3.44 -13.90 19.68
N ALA A 387 2.94 -14.34 20.81
CA ALA A 387 3.15 -13.66 22.09
C ALA A 387 4.64 -13.60 22.46
N THR A 388 5.35 -14.72 22.31
CA THR A 388 6.79 -14.81 22.58
C THR A 388 7.59 -13.87 21.65
N TRP A 389 7.29 -13.85 20.35
CA TRP A 389 7.98 -12.99 19.40
C TRP A 389 7.73 -11.50 19.64
N ALA A 390 6.57 -11.11 20.16
CA ALA A 390 6.27 -9.72 20.51
C ALA A 390 7.19 -9.16 21.60
N GLU A 391 7.77 -10.04 22.43
CA GLU A 391 8.72 -9.66 23.48
C GLU A 391 10.18 -9.54 22.99
N VAL A 392 10.49 -9.93 21.76
CA VAL A 392 11.86 -9.85 21.21
C VAL A 392 12.25 -8.40 21.00
N LYS A 393 13.33 -7.96 21.66
CA LYS A 393 13.90 -6.61 21.56
C LYS A 393 15.40 -6.72 21.32
N SER A 394 15.87 -6.22 20.19
CA SER A 394 17.29 -6.14 19.84
C SER A 394 17.53 -5.17 18.69
N ASP A 395 18.77 -4.76 18.53
CA ASP A 395 19.26 -3.93 17.42
C ASP A 395 20.24 -4.70 16.51
N ASN A 396 20.22 -6.03 16.61
CA ASN A 396 21.03 -6.95 15.77
C ASN A 396 20.22 -7.65 14.67
N GLY A 397 19.00 -7.20 14.40
CA GLY A 397 18.10 -7.79 13.40
C GLY A 397 17.14 -8.86 13.93
N THR A 398 17.35 -9.41 15.14
CA THR A 398 16.51 -10.48 15.69
C THR A 398 15.05 -10.03 15.89
N THR A 399 14.81 -8.75 16.26
CA THR A 399 13.45 -8.18 16.34
C THR A 399 12.73 -8.23 14.99
N ILE A 400 13.43 -7.89 13.91
CA ILE A 400 12.87 -7.92 12.55
C ILE A 400 12.55 -9.35 12.14
N LEU A 401 13.44 -10.31 12.47
CA LEU A 401 13.19 -11.73 12.19
C LEU A 401 11.96 -12.25 12.95
N ALA A 402 11.78 -11.86 14.21
CA ALA A 402 10.62 -12.20 15.00
C ALA A 402 9.31 -11.65 14.42
N GLN A 403 9.33 -10.40 13.92
CA GLN A 403 8.21 -9.80 13.17
C GLN A 403 7.90 -10.59 11.90
N ASN A 404 8.92 -11.01 11.15
CA ASN A 404 8.76 -11.82 9.95
C ASN A 404 8.16 -13.19 10.27
N TRP A 405 8.60 -13.86 11.34
CA TRP A 405 8.00 -15.11 11.81
C TRP A 405 6.53 -14.94 12.22
N THR A 406 6.20 -13.81 12.86
CA THR A 406 4.82 -13.44 13.16
C THR A 406 3.97 -13.35 11.89
N LEU A 407 4.49 -12.70 10.85
CA LEU A 407 3.80 -12.58 9.56
C LEU A 407 3.68 -13.95 8.86
N ILE A 408 4.75 -14.76 8.85
CA ILE A 408 4.73 -16.13 8.32
C ILE A 408 3.63 -16.95 9.01
N SER A 409 3.53 -16.86 10.34
CA SER A 409 2.53 -17.60 11.11
C SER A 409 1.09 -17.21 10.81
N LYS A 410 0.85 -15.99 10.30
CA LYS A 410 -0.48 -15.50 9.90
C LYS A 410 -0.86 -15.90 8.48
N ILE A 411 0.12 -16.00 7.58
CA ILE A 411 -0.11 -16.30 6.16
C ILE A 411 -0.18 -17.80 5.91
N LYS A 412 0.54 -18.60 6.69
CA LYS A 412 0.62 -20.07 6.55
C LYS A 412 -0.21 -20.83 7.59
N ALA A 413 -1.06 -20.12 8.33
CA ALA A 413 -1.97 -20.71 9.32
C ALA A 413 -3.10 -21.51 8.66
#